data_51f4965d2d242cb323ab8d925c0d302f
#
_entry.id   51f4965d2d242cb323ab8d925c0d302f
#
_cell.length_a   1.000
_cell.length_b   1.000
_cell.length_c   1.000
_cell.angle_alpha   90.00
_cell.angle_beta   90.00
_cell.angle_gamma   90.00
#
_symmetry.space_group_name_H-M   'P 1'
#
loop_
_entity.id
_entity.type
_entity.pdbx_description
1 polymer ?
#
loop_
_entity_poly.entity_id
_entity_poly.type
_entity_poly.pdbx_seq_one_letter_code
_entity_poly.pdbx_strand_id
1 'polypeptide(L)'
;MSNCAIVGINWGDEGKGRMVDLLTEDYNVVVRYQGGGNAGHTVINEYGKFALHLLPSGIFRRNVVNVLGNGVALDAENLLGEIRDVTGKGVKITPENLKISERASLLLPWHRDLDALEEARLKDRKYGSTKQGIAPFYSDKYQKKTVLAGELFYPDELREHLRELMEWKNLIVSGVYGAPAYTMAMLDEWLDKFGYAIRPFVCDTAGYLREAQASGKNIMFEAQLGSLRDLDYGIYPYTTSSNTTAAFAPIGSGLSSLKLDSIVGIVKAYSTCVGEGPFVCEMFGEEAEKLRQAGAEYGAKTGRPRRVGPLDIVATRYGVQVQASTEIALTKLDVLGYMESIPVCTHYELDGKMTDSFPFPTLLAKARPVLERFEGWNCDISGIRKWEDLPQSARNYVTYIEEHIGCPIKYVSVGPERDSIIIR
;
A
#
# COMPACT_ATOMS: atom_id res chain seq x y z
N MET A 1 -0.66 -14.97 21.47
CA MET A 1 -0.82 -13.62 20.88
C MET A 1 0.26 -13.44 19.84
N SER A 2 -0.09 -13.04 18.64
CA SER A 2 0.85 -12.77 17.55
C SER A 2 0.53 -11.41 16.94
N ASN A 3 1.55 -10.56 16.78
CA ASN A 3 1.46 -9.28 16.10
C ASN A 3 2.25 -9.38 14.79
N CYS A 4 1.58 -9.31 13.67
CA CYS A 4 2.19 -9.45 12.34
C CYS A 4 1.98 -8.19 11.52
N ALA A 5 3.02 -7.74 10.80
CA ALA A 5 2.87 -6.69 9.79
C ALA A 5 2.97 -7.30 8.39
N ILE A 6 2.04 -6.92 7.51
CA ILE A 6 2.06 -7.24 6.08
C ILE A 6 2.51 -6.00 5.32
N VAL A 7 3.68 -6.06 4.70
CA VAL A 7 4.33 -4.89 4.08
C VAL A 7 4.73 -5.15 2.64
N GLY A 8 4.80 -4.10 1.83
CA GLY A 8 5.33 -4.19 0.47
C GLY A 8 6.85 -4.00 0.46
N ILE A 9 7.53 -4.80 -0.31
CA ILE A 9 9.00 -4.77 -0.40
C ILE A 9 9.48 -3.77 -1.46
N ASN A 10 8.82 -3.70 -2.61
CA ASN A 10 9.28 -2.93 -3.74
C ASN A 10 8.48 -1.61 -3.91
N TRP A 11 7.81 -1.43 -5.04
CA TRP A 11 7.10 -0.18 -5.41
C TRP A 11 5.63 -0.15 -5.01
N GLY A 12 5.08 -1.22 -4.42
CA GLY A 12 3.66 -1.40 -4.19
C GLY A 12 3.01 -2.33 -5.22
N ASP A 13 1.71 -2.60 -5.03
CA ASP A 13 0.92 -3.49 -5.88
C ASP A 13 1.41 -4.96 -5.93
N GLU A 14 2.16 -5.40 -4.90
CA GLU A 14 2.69 -6.75 -4.80
C GLU A 14 1.64 -7.81 -4.41
N GLY A 15 0.41 -7.40 -4.04
CA GLY A 15 -0.66 -8.30 -3.64
C GLY A 15 -0.89 -8.40 -2.13
N LYS A 16 -0.56 -7.34 -1.38
CA LYS A 16 -0.74 -7.28 0.09
C LYS A 16 -2.16 -7.60 0.54
N GLY A 17 -3.17 -6.98 -0.09
CA GLY A 17 -4.57 -7.20 0.30
C GLY A 17 -4.99 -8.68 0.24
N ARG A 18 -4.52 -9.42 -0.78
CA ARG A 18 -4.76 -10.86 -0.86
C ARG A 18 -4.09 -11.62 0.28
N MET A 19 -2.84 -11.28 0.62
CA MET A 19 -2.13 -11.93 1.71
C MET A 19 -2.75 -11.60 3.08
N VAL A 20 -3.23 -10.36 3.26
CA VAL A 20 -4.01 -9.98 4.45
C VAL A 20 -5.29 -10.82 4.53
N ASP A 21 -6.10 -10.87 3.47
CA ASP A 21 -7.34 -11.66 3.45
C ASP A 21 -7.09 -13.15 3.73
N LEU A 22 -6.02 -13.72 3.19
CA LEU A 22 -5.62 -15.10 3.44
C LEU A 22 -5.24 -15.33 4.91
N LEU A 23 -4.29 -14.55 5.41
CA LEU A 23 -3.70 -14.77 6.75
C LEU A 23 -4.60 -14.27 7.88
N THR A 24 -5.62 -13.46 7.58
CA THR A 24 -6.55 -12.92 8.59
C THR A 24 -7.36 -14.00 9.31
N GLU A 25 -7.38 -15.24 8.80
CA GLU A 25 -8.06 -16.36 9.48
C GLU A 25 -7.53 -16.59 10.91
N ASP A 26 -6.25 -16.36 11.14
CA ASP A 26 -5.58 -16.52 12.42
C ASP A 26 -5.58 -15.24 13.29
N TYR A 27 -6.23 -14.16 12.82
CA TYR A 27 -6.17 -12.86 13.47
C TYR A 27 -7.56 -12.36 13.90
N ASN A 28 -7.57 -11.61 15.01
CA ASN A 28 -8.79 -11.03 15.57
C ASN A 28 -8.98 -9.57 15.16
N VAL A 29 -7.88 -8.87 14.84
CA VAL A 29 -7.89 -7.45 14.51
C VAL A 29 -6.99 -7.22 13.30
N VAL A 30 -7.45 -6.40 12.33
CA VAL A 30 -6.64 -5.90 11.22
C VAL A 30 -6.58 -4.37 11.29
N VAL A 31 -5.38 -3.81 11.30
CA VAL A 31 -5.14 -2.37 11.46
C VAL A 31 -4.47 -1.78 10.23
N ARG A 32 -5.12 -0.83 9.55
CA ARG A 32 -4.45 0.08 8.60
C ARG A 32 -3.80 1.20 9.41
N TYR A 33 -2.50 1.36 9.28
CA TYR A 33 -1.74 2.29 10.12
C TYR A 33 -1.14 3.49 9.38
N GLN A 34 -1.22 3.53 8.03
CA GLN A 34 -0.69 4.63 7.22
C GLN A 34 -1.34 4.67 5.83
N GLY A 35 -1.03 5.73 5.06
CA GLY A 35 -1.54 5.92 3.71
C GLY A 35 -2.98 6.43 3.69
N GLY A 36 -3.61 6.32 2.55
CA GLY A 36 -4.98 6.82 2.32
C GLY A 36 -5.59 6.17 1.08
N GLY A 37 -6.43 6.89 0.35
CA GLY A 37 -7.12 6.42 -0.86
C GLY A 37 -6.25 6.28 -2.11
N ASN A 38 -4.93 6.42 -2.00
CA ASN A 38 -3.99 6.47 -3.13
C ASN A 38 -3.48 5.13 -3.65
N ALA A 39 -3.72 4.04 -2.94
CA ALA A 39 -3.43 2.68 -3.43
C ALA A 39 -4.65 1.77 -3.30
N GLY A 40 -4.77 0.77 -4.16
CA GLY A 40 -5.86 -0.19 -4.14
C GLY A 40 -5.40 -1.58 -3.75
N HIS A 41 -6.07 -2.18 -2.77
CA HIS A 41 -5.87 -3.57 -2.38
C HIS A 41 -6.93 -4.44 -3.06
N THR A 42 -6.54 -5.21 -4.06
CA THR A 42 -7.45 -6.14 -4.72
C THR A 42 -7.62 -7.39 -3.87
N VAL A 43 -8.87 -7.69 -3.53
CA VAL A 43 -9.29 -8.92 -2.84
C VAL A 43 -10.32 -9.63 -3.70
N ILE A 44 -10.14 -10.94 -3.88
CA ILE A 44 -11.08 -11.82 -4.59
C ILE A 44 -11.50 -12.90 -3.62
N ASN A 45 -12.80 -12.97 -3.32
CA ASN A 45 -13.36 -13.91 -2.37
C ASN A 45 -14.80 -14.29 -2.77
N GLU A 46 -15.52 -15.00 -1.89
CA GLU A 46 -16.90 -15.46 -2.09
C GLU A 46 -17.92 -14.34 -2.32
N TYR A 47 -17.63 -13.09 -1.92
CA TYR A 47 -18.47 -11.92 -2.17
C TYR A 47 -18.18 -11.25 -3.52
N GLY A 48 -17.10 -11.64 -4.19
CA GLY A 48 -16.68 -11.13 -5.49
C GLY A 48 -15.29 -10.50 -5.51
N LYS A 49 -15.06 -9.63 -6.50
CA LYS A 49 -13.82 -8.87 -6.64
C LYS A 49 -14.00 -7.44 -6.12
N PHE A 50 -13.08 -7.00 -5.28
CA PHE A 50 -13.05 -5.67 -4.67
C PHE A 50 -11.68 -5.01 -4.86
N ALA A 51 -11.68 -3.69 -4.96
CA ALA A 51 -10.48 -2.86 -4.89
C ALA A 51 -10.63 -1.91 -3.70
N LEU A 52 -10.15 -2.31 -2.53
CA LEU A 52 -10.23 -1.51 -1.31
C LEU A 52 -9.11 -0.48 -1.29
N HIS A 53 -9.44 0.74 -0.89
CA HIS A 53 -8.48 1.84 -0.76
C HIS A 53 -8.23 2.21 0.71
N LEU A 54 -9.27 2.29 1.52
CA LEU A 54 -9.24 2.65 2.93
C LEU A 54 -9.65 1.51 3.85
N LEU A 55 -10.72 0.79 3.52
CA LEU A 55 -11.13 -0.35 4.33
C LEU A 55 -9.98 -1.37 4.44
N PRO A 56 -9.69 -1.87 5.66
CA PRO A 56 -8.76 -2.98 5.82
C PRO A 56 -9.27 -4.24 5.10
N SER A 57 -8.35 -5.04 4.56
CA SER A 57 -8.70 -6.26 3.81
C SER A 57 -9.33 -7.35 4.67
N GLY A 58 -9.26 -7.24 6.01
CA GLY A 58 -9.94 -8.10 6.97
C GLY A 58 -11.44 -7.91 7.06
N ILE A 59 -12.01 -6.88 6.40
CA ILE A 59 -13.44 -6.52 6.49
C ILE A 59 -14.39 -7.64 6.03
N PHE A 60 -13.90 -8.58 5.22
CA PHE A 60 -14.68 -9.71 4.74
C PHE A 60 -14.82 -10.85 5.76
N ARG A 61 -14.08 -10.80 6.88
CA ARG A 61 -14.10 -11.82 7.93
C ARG A 61 -15.03 -11.40 9.07
N ARG A 62 -16.04 -12.21 9.36
CA ARG A 62 -17.12 -11.86 10.34
C ARG A 62 -16.63 -11.61 11.75
N ASN A 63 -15.57 -12.30 12.18
CA ASN A 63 -15.05 -12.27 13.56
C ASN A 63 -13.82 -11.36 13.71
N VAL A 64 -13.56 -10.51 12.74
CA VAL A 64 -12.39 -9.62 12.69
C VAL A 64 -12.84 -8.18 12.88
N VAL A 65 -12.18 -7.47 13.79
CA VAL A 65 -12.35 -6.03 13.94
C VAL A 65 -11.32 -5.31 13.08
N ASN A 66 -11.79 -4.37 12.28
CA ASN A 66 -10.98 -3.60 11.36
C ASN A 66 -10.77 -2.20 11.91
N VAL A 67 -9.55 -1.71 11.91
CA VAL A 67 -9.17 -0.44 12.52
C VAL A 67 -8.48 0.45 11.50
N LEU A 68 -8.93 1.69 11.39
CA LEU A 68 -8.20 2.78 10.75
C LEU A 68 -7.48 3.57 11.84
N GLY A 69 -6.15 3.45 11.88
CA GLY A 69 -5.31 4.04 12.93
C GLY A 69 -4.99 5.52 12.71
N ASN A 70 -4.24 6.09 13.65
CA ASN A 70 -3.87 7.52 13.71
C ASN A 70 -3.10 8.01 12.47
N GLY A 71 -2.35 7.10 11.83
CA GLY A 71 -1.48 7.44 10.70
C GLY A 71 -2.20 7.52 9.36
N VAL A 72 -3.48 7.11 9.29
CA VAL A 72 -4.25 7.08 8.04
C VAL A 72 -4.70 8.49 7.63
N ALA A 73 -4.60 8.81 6.35
CA ALA A 73 -5.25 9.96 5.73
C ALA A 73 -6.74 9.60 5.52
N LEU A 74 -7.58 10.05 6.44
CA LEU A 74 -8.98 9.62 6.54
C LEU A 74 -9.86 10.39 5.54
N ASP A 75 -10.10 9.78 4.40
CA ASP A 75 -11.00 10.30 3.37
C ASP A 75 -12.42 9.77 3.61
N ALA A 76 -13.25 10.56 4.25
CA ALA A 76 -14.62 10.19 4.62
C ALA A 76 -15.50 9.86 3.41
N GLU A 77 -15.35 10.60 2.31
CA GLU A 77 -16.11 10.36 1.08
C GLU A 77 -15.77 9.01 0.44
N ASN A 78 -14.48 8.73 0.26
CA ASN A 78 -14.04 7.44 -0.28
C ASN A 78 -14.44 6.29 0.65
N LEU A 79 -14.26 6.44 1.96
CA LEU A 79 -14.60 5.41 2.94
C LEU A 79 -16.09 5.05 2.90
N LEU A 80 -16.97 6.05 2.87
CA LEU A 80 -18.42 5.83 2.77
C LEU A 80 -18.81 5.19 1.44
N GLY A 81 -18.10 5.52 0.36
CA GLY A 81 -18.24 4.85 -0.93
C GLY A 81 -17.92 3.36 -0.83
N GLU A 82 -16.75 3.02 -0.27
CA GLU A 82 -16.33 1.63 -0.08
C GLU A 82 -17.28 0.85 0.86
N ILE A 83 -17.73 1.47 1.96
CA ILE A 83 -18.73 0.87 2.86
C ILE A 83 -20.00 0.51 2.10
N ARG A 84 -20.53 1.41 1.26
CA ARG A 84 -21.71 1.13 0.44
C ARG A 84 -21.48 -0.01 -0.55
N ASP A 85 -20.35 0.01 -1.26
CA ASP A 85 -20.03 -1.00 -2.27
C ASP A 85 -19.88 -2.39 -1.64
N VAL A 86 -19.23 -2.48 -0.50
CA VAL A 86 -18.98 -3.74 0.22
C VAL A 86 -20.27 -4.24 0.88
N THR A 87 -21.06 -3.35 1.50
CA THR A 87 -22.37 -3.72 2.08
C THR A 87 -23.39 -4.13 1.03
N GLY A 88 -23.37 -3.47 -0.13
CA GLY A 88 -24.23 -3.81 -1.27
C GLY A 88 -24.03 -5.24 -1.80
N LYS A 89 -22.88 -5.86 -1.48
CA LYS A 89 -22.58 -7.26 -1.81
C LYS A 89 -22.77 -8.24 -0.63
N GLY A 90 -23.42 -7.79 0.44
CA GLY A 90 -23.82 -8.65 1.56
C GLY A 90 -22.85 -8.72 2.73
N VAL A 91 -21.77 -7.95 2.73
CA VAL A 91 -20.85 -7.87 3.88
C VAL A 91 -21.41 -6.87 4.89
N LYS A 92 -21.59 -7.30 6.15
CA LYS A 92 -22.09 -6.42 7.20
C LYS A 92 -20.95 -5.58 7.78
N ILE A 93 -21.09 -4.23 7.69
CA ILE A 93 -20.15 -3.28 8.30
C ILE A 93 -20.90 -2.46 9.36
N THR A 94 -20.40 -2.49 10.59
CA THR A 94 -21.00 -1.82 11.74
C THR A 94 -19.89 -1.25 12.66
N PRO A 95 -20.22 -0.38 13.64
CA PRO A 95 -19.25 0.11 14.62
C PRO A 95 -18.57 -0.99 15.46
N GLU A 96 -19.14 -2.19 15.50
CA GLU A 96 -18.54 -3.33 16.21
C GLU A 96 -17.35 -3.92 15.43
N ASN A 97 -17.38 -3.92 14.08
CA ASN A 97 -16.36 -4.54 13.26
C ASN A 97 -15.54 -3.56 12.41
N LEU A 98 -15.86 -2.26 12.40
CA LEU A 98 -15.05 -1.18 11.84
C LEU A 98 -14.89 -0.09 12.90
N LYS A 99 -13.65 0.31 13.17
CA LYS A 99 -13.29 1.37 14.10
C LYS A 99 -12.35 2.38 13.45
N ILE A 100 -12.61 3.65 13.67
CA ILE A 100 -11.81 4.76 13.16
C ILE A 100 -11.19 5.48 14.36
N SER A 101 -9.89 5.70 14.32
CA SER A 101 -9.23 6.47 15.38
C SER A 101 -9.77 7.89 15.45
N GLU A 102 -10.16 8.32 16.64
CA GLU A 102 -10.48 9.72 16.94
C GLU A 102 -9.30 10.67 16.64
N ARG A 103 -8.06 10.12 16.61
CA ARG A 103 -6.82 10.85 16.32
C ARG A 103 -6.40 10.76 14.85
N ALA A 104 -7.14 10.07 13.99
CA ALA A 104 -6.92 10.13 12.55
C ALA A 104 -7.29 11.51 12.03
N SER A 105 -6.45 12.06 11.15
CA SER A 105 -6.73 13.37 10.53
C SER A 105 -7.65 13.20 9.32
N LEU A 106 -8.58 14.13 9.14
CA LEU A 106 -9.51 14.16 8.01
C LEU A 106 -8.82 14.69 6.75
N LEU A 107 -8.98 13.97 5.65
CA LEU A 107 -8.64 14.47 4.32
C LEU A 107 -9.78 15.39 3.86
N LEU A 108 -9.53 16.70 3.83
CA LEU A 108 -10.52 17.71 3.48
C LEU A 108 -10.53 17.99 1.97
N PRO A 109 -11.57 18.59 1.41
CA PRO A 109 -11.73 18.81 -0.03
C PRO A 109 -10.51 19.43 -0.72
N TRP A 110 -9.91 20.46 -0.12
CA TRP A 110 -8.76 21.15 -0.68
C TRP A 110 -7.49 20.27 -0.87
N HIS A 111 -7.37 19.14 -0.16
CA HIS A 111 -6.19 18.30 -0.31
C HIS A 111 -6.12 17.67 -1.70
N ARG A 112 -7.25 17.19 -2.24
CA ARG A 112 -7.31 16.62 -3.59
C ARG A 112 -7.10 17.71 -4.64
N ASP A 113 -7.69 18.87 -4.45
CA ASP A 113 -7.55 19.97 -5.40
C ASP A 113 -6.10 20.48 -5.44
N LEU A 114 -5.46 20.66 -4.29
CA LEU A 114 -4.05 21.07 -4.22
C LEU A 114 -3.12 20.05 -4.84
N ASP A 115 -3.36 18.76 -4.68
CA ASP A 115 -2.58 17.70 -5.33
C ASP A 115 -2.70 17.78 -6.86
N ALA A 116 -3.93 17.99 -7.36
CA ALA A 116 -4.18 18.15 -8.79
C ALA A 116 -3.56 19.43 -9.36
N LEU A 117 -3.66 20.56 -8.63
CA LEU A 117 -3.08 21.85 -9.02
C LEU A 117 -1.56 21.80 -9.06
N GLU A 118 -0.92 21.14 -8.09
CA GLU A 118 0.53 20.99 -8.07
C GLU A 118 1.04 20.12 -9.21
N GLU A 119 0.41 18.97 -9.48
CA GLU A 119 0.74 18.12 -10.62
C GLU A 119 0.60 18.89 -11.96
N ALA A 120 -0.43 19.73 -12.07
CA ALA A 120 -0.62 20.59 -13.26
C ALA A 120 0.49 21.65 -13.37
N ARG A 121 0.88 22.29 -12.25
CA ARG A 121 1.94 23.30 -12.19
C ARG A 121 3.32 22.71 -12.58
N LEU A 122 3.60 21.48 -12.17
CA LEU A 122 4.88 20.80 -12.42
C LEU A 122 5.08 20.41 -13.90
N LYS A 123 4.02 20.27 -14.68
CA LYS A 123 4.07 19.89 -16.11
C LYS A 123 4.89 18.62 -16.34
N ASP A 124 6.01 18.75 -17.08
CA ASP A 124 6.89 17.62 -17.41
C ASP A 124 7.70 17.11 -16.21
N ARG A 125 7.74 17.86 -15.10
CA ARG A 125 8.40 17.46 -13.84
C ARG A 125 7.45 16.87 -12.80
N LYS A 126 6.25 16.50 -13.22
CA LYS A 126 5.25 15.88 -12.36
C LYS A 126 5.78 14.58 -11.71
N TYR A 127 5.27 14.29 -10.53
CA TYR A 127 5.59 13.05 -9.79
C TYR A 127 4.73 11.85 -10.20
N GLY A 128 3.67 12.08 -10.98
CA GLY A 128 2.70 11.05 -11.32
C GLY A 128 1.74 10.74 -10.17
N SER A 129 1.35 11.77 -9.41
CA SER A 129 0.42 11.65 -8.29
C SER A 129 -0.90 10.99 -8.72
N THR A 130 -1.49 10.25 -7.80
CA THR A 130 -2.84 9.69 -7.94
C THR A 130 -3.95 10.75 -7.79
N LYS A 131 -3.59 11.99 -7.45
CA LYS A 131 -4.50 13.10 -7.15
C LYS A 131 -5.52 12.79 -6.05
N GLN A 132 -5.08 11.99 -5.08
CA GLN A 132 -5.87 11.65 -3.90
C GLN A 132 -5.56 12.54 -2.69
N GLY A 133 -4.79 13.62 -2.89
CA GLY A 133 -4.52 14.62 -1.86
C GLY A 133 -3.51 14.22 -0.78
N ILE A 134 -2.73 13.17 -1.01
CA ILE A 134 -1.87 12.57 0.02
C ILE A 134 -0.72 13.51 0.42
N ALA A 135 -0.01 14.11 -0.54
CA ALA A 135 1.10 15.01 -0.25
C ALA A 135 0.64 16.28 0.48
N PRO A 136 -0.39 17.02 0.01
CA PRO A 136 -0.92 18.15 0.74
C PRO A 136 -1.45 17.80 2.14
N PHE A 137 -2.10 16.63 2.28
CA PHE A 137 -2.61 16.15 3.55
C PHE A 137 -1.51 15.94 4.60
N TYR A 138 -0.47 15.17 4.27
CA TYR A 138 0.63 14.93 5.23
C TYR A 138 1.43 16.20 5.49
N SER A 139 1.61 17.08 4.51
CA SER A 139 2.17 18.41 4.73
C SER A 139 1.39 19.17 5.81
N ASP A 140 0.08 19.23 5.70
CA ASP A 140 -0.78 19.91 6.67
C ASP A 140 -0.73 19.23 8.05
N LYS A 141 -0.70 17.90 8.09
CA LYS A 141 -0.61 17.16 9.35
C LYS A 141 0.65 17.55 10.13
N TYR A 142 1.80 17.61 9.49
CA TYR A 142 3.06 18.00 10.13
C TYR A 142 3.14 19.49 10.43
N GLN A 143 2.42 20.35 9.67
CA GLN A 143 2.22 21.76 10.00
C GLN A 143 1.19 22.00 11.11
N LYS A 144 0.51 20.96 11.61
CA LYS A 144 -0.56 21.04 12.61
C LYS A 144 -1.79 21.83 12.10
N LYS A 145 -2.13 21.63 10.83
CA LYS A 145 -3.22 22.31 10.12
C LYS A 145 -4.24 21.31 9.57
N THR A 146 -4.62 20.35 10.41
CA THR A 146 -5.61 19.32 10.08
C THR A 146 -6.69 19.25 11.15
N VAL A 147 -7.83 18.69 10.80
CA VAL A 147 -8.90 18.32 11.70
C VAL A 147 -8.77 16.87 12.10
N LEU A 148 -8.86 16.54 13.37
CA LEU A 148 -8.92 15.17 13.86
C LEU A 148 -10.37 14.65 13.79
N ALA A 149 -10.53 13.33 13.56
CA ALA A 149 -11.87 12.73 13.47
C ALA A 149 -12.69 12.89 14.76
N GLY A 150 -12.03 12.94 15.92
CA GLY A 150 -12.69 13.21 17.20
C GLY A 150 -13.35 14.60 17.28
N GLU A 151 -12.88 15.59 16.53
CA GLU A 151 -13.48 16.93 16.51
C GLU A 151 -14.89 16.91 15.89
N LEU A 152 -15.24 15.88 15.11
CA LEU A 152 -16.60 15.71 14.59
C LEU A 152 -17.68 15.66 15.68
N PHE A 153 -17.34 15.34 16.93
CA PHE A 153 -18.28 15.33 18.06
C PHE A 153 -18.50 16.73 18.68
N TYR A 154 -17.74 17.74 18.27
CA TYR A 154 -17.76 19.11 18.78
C TYR A 154 -17.99 20.08 17.63
N PRO A 155 -19.22 20.17 17.08
CA PRO A 155 -19.49 20.88 15.81
C PRO A 155 -19.22 22.40 15.85
N ASP A 156 -19.39 23.05 16.99
CA ASP A 156 -19.15 24.49 17.09
C ASP A 156 -17.65 24.81 17.07
N GLU A 157 -16.87 24.09 17.87
CA GLU A 157 -15.40 24.20 17.92
C GLU A 157 -14.77 23.77 16.58
N LEU A 158 -15.28 22.70 15.99
CA LEU A 158 -14.86 22.23 14.67
C LEU A 158 -15.07 23.29 13.59
N ARG A 159 -16.22 23.97 13.62
CA ARG A 159 -16.55 24.99 12.61
C ARG A 159 -15.67 26.24 12.75
N GLU A 160 -15.30 26.62 13.96
CA GLU A 160 -14.34 27.69 14.20
C GLU A 160 -12.94 27.31 13.72
N HIS A 161 -12.46 26.11 14.07
CA HIS A 161 -11.18 25.57 13.61
C HIS A 161 -11.12 25.47 12.08
N LEU A 162 -12.18 24.98 11.43
CA LEU A 162 -12.24 24.92 9.96
C LEU A 162 -12.17 26.29 9.31
N ARG A 163 -12.73 27.32 9.93
CA ARG A 163 -12.66 28.71 9.41
C ARG A 163 -11.21 29.18 9.38
N GLU A 164 -10.46 29.00 10.47
CA GLU A 164 -9.05 29.37 10.54
C GLU A 164 -8.22 28.60 9.49
N LEU A 165 -8.45 27.28 9.36
CA LEU A 165 -7.76 26.47 8.38
C LEU A 165 -8.09 26.87 6.94
N MET A 166 -9.36 27.18 6.66
CA MET A 166 -9.82 27.63 5.35
C MET A 166 -9.20 28.97 4.96
N GLU A 167 -9.14 29.93 5.88
CA GLU A 167 -8.49 31.23 5.63
C GLU A 167 -7.04 31.05 5.24
N TRP A 168 -6.30 30.24 6.00
CA TRP A 168 -4.91 29.88 5.67
C TRP A 168 -4.82 29.20 4.31
N LYS A 169 -5.69 28.25 4.03
CA LYS A 169 -5.67 27.46 2.80
C LYS A 169 -5.99 28.31 1.57
N ASN A 170 -6.89 29.27 1.71
CA ASN A 170 -7.24 30.21 0.66
C ASN A 170 -6.07 31.11 0.23
N LEU A 171 -5.14 31.45 1.14
CA LEU A 171 -3.91 32.16 0.76
C LEU A 171 -3.07 31.35 -0.24
N ILE A 172 -3.02 30.03 -0.09
CA ILE A 172 -2.29 29.15 -0.98
C ILE A 172 -3.06 28.93 -2.28
N VAL A 173 -4.35 28.55 -2.18
CA VAL A 173 -5.19 28.23 -3.32
C VAL A 173 -5.30 29.42 -4.28
N SER A 174 -5.61 30.60 -3.76
CA SER A 174 -5.78 31.82 -4.56
C SER A 174 -4.44 32.48 -4.90
N GLY A 175 -3.51 32.58 -3.94
CA GLY A 175 -2.27 33.32 -4.13
C GLY A 175 -1.22 32.55 -4.94
N VAL A 176 -1.10 31.24 -4.77
CA VAL A 176 -0.10 30.41 -5.48
C VAL A 176 -0.66 29.84 -6.77
N TYR A 177 -1.89 29.32 -6.72
CA TYR A 177 -2.47 28.59 -7.86
C TYR A 177 -3.50 29.41 -8.66
N GLY A 178 -3.95 30.57 -8.17
CA GLY A 178 -4.97 31.39 -8.83
C GLY A 178 -6.33 30.68 -8.93
N ALA A 179 -6.58 29.68 -8.08
CA ALA A 179 -7.81 28.92 -8.06
C ALA A 179 -8.87 29.57 -7.16
N PRO A 180 -10.17 29.24 -7.35
CA PRO A 180 -11.24 29.79 -6.53
C PRO A 180 -11.07 29.46 -5.04
N ALA A 181 -11.35 30.42 -4.18
CA ALA A 181 -11.30 30.27 -2.73
C ALA A 181 -12.41 29.33 -2.22
N TYR A 182 -12.14 28.59 -1.16
CA TYR A 182 -13.14 27.83 -0.41
C TYR A 182 -14.00 28.76 0.43
N THR A 183 -15.22 28.34 0.67
CA THR A 183 -16.18 29.03 1.56
C THR A 183 -16.61 28.10 2.69
N MET A 184 -17.07 28.67 3.81
CA MET A 184 -17.61 27.85 4.90
C MET A 184 -18.82 27.03 4.44
N ALA A 185 -19.64 27.52 3.53
CA ALA A 185 -20.78 26.78 3.01
C ALA A 185 -20.36 25.47 2.30
N MET A 186 -19.24 25.48 1.56
CA MET A 186 -18.70 24.27 0.93
C MET A 186 -18.22 23.25 1.97
N LEU A 187 -17.63 23.73 3.07
CA LEU A 187 -17.15 22.87 4.15
C LEU A 187 -18.31 22.32 4.99
N ASP A 188 -19.30 23.15 5.28
CA ASP A 188 -20.51 22.72 5.99
C ASP A 188 -21.24 21.63 5.17
N GLU A 189 -21.41 21.81 3.85
CA GLU A 189 -21.98 20.80 2.96
C GLU A 189 -21.20 19.49 2.96
N TRP A 190 -19.86 19.57 2.93
CA TRP A 190 -19.00 18.39 3.00
C TRP A 190 -19.12 17.67 4.35
N LEU A 191 -19.18 18.43 5.47
CA LEU A 191 -19.37 17.88 6.79
C LEU A 191 -20.70 17.14 6.90
N ASP A 192 -21.79 17.75 6.44
CA ASP A 192 -23.12 17.16 6.50
C ASP A 192 -23.23 15.90 5.65
N LYS A 193 -22.61 15.90 4.48
CA LYS A 193 -22.68 14.79 3.53
C LYS A 193 -21.76 13.62 3.89
N PHE A 194 -20.56 13.90 4.41
CA PHE A 194 -19.52 12.90 4.61
C PHE A 194 -18.94 12.88 6.03
N GLY A 195 -18.59 14.04 6.56
CA GLY A 195 -17.91 14.16 7.85
C GLY A 195 -18.70 13.52 8.98
N TYR A 196 -19.94 13.94 9.14
CA TYR A 196 -20.78 13.44 10.24
C TYR A 196 -21.27 12.00 10.04
N ALA A 197 -21.31 11.51 8.81
CA ALA A 197 -21.73 10.16 8.51
C ALA A 197 -20.75 9.07 9.02
N ILE A 198 -19.48 9.40 9.25
CA ILE A 198 -18.49 8.47 9.80
C ILE A 198 -18.45 8.44 11.33
N ARG A 199 -19.11 9.38 12.04
CA ARG A 199 -19.12 9.47 13.51
C ARG A 199 -19.37 8.11 14.22
N PRO A 200 -20.33 7.29 13.78
CA PRO A 200 -20.62 6.02 14.48
C PRO A 200 -19.40 5.09 14.61
N PHE A 201 -18.43 5.21 13.72
CA PHE A 201 -17.22 4.39 13.69
C PHE A 201 -16.06 5.00 14.49
N VAL A 202 -16.12 6.31 14.83
CA VAL A 202 -15.01 7.03 15.49
C VAL A 202 -14.99 6.73 16.99
N CYS A 203 -13.81 6.31 17.49
CA CYS A 203 -13.62 5.96 18.90
C CYS A 203 -12.14 6.02 19.30
N ASP A 204 -11.84 5.81 20.60
CA ASP A 204 -10.48 5.56 21.10
C ASP A 204 -9.97 4.18 20.64
N THR A 205 -9.41 4.14 19.44
CA THR A 205 -8.82 2.91 18.88
C THR A 205 -7.55 2.50 19.62
N ALA A 206 -6.80 3.43 20.19
CA ALA A 206 -5.58 3.12 20.94
C ALA A 206 -5.94 2.37 22.25
N GLY A 207 -6.99 2.81 22.94
CA GLY A 207 -7.57 2.07 24.09
C GLY A 207 -8.04 0.68 23.69
N TYR A 208 -8.82 0.58 22.62
CA TYR A 208 -9.28 -0.70 22.09
C TYR A 208 -8.12 -1.66 21.76
N LEU A 209 -7.07 -1.18 21.09
CA LEU A 209 -5.92 -2.02 20.72
C LEU A 209 -5.12 -2.48 21.94
N ARG A 210 -4.98 -1.63 22.98
CA ARG A 210 -4.36 -2.04 24.27
C ARG A 210 -5.16 -3.15 24.94
N GLU A 211 -6.48 -3.03 24.98
CA GLU A 211 -7.37 -4.06 25.54
C GLU A 211 -7.31 -5.37 24.73
N ALA A 212 -7.31 -5.27 23.40
CA ALA A 212 -7.15 -6.42 22.51
C ALA A 212 -5.83 -7.15 22.78
N GLN A 213 -4.73 -6.40 22.90
CA GLN A 213 -3.41 -6.95 23.23
C GLN A 213 -3.43 -7.61 24.62
N ALA A 214 -3.94 -6.93 25.63
CA ALA A 214 -4.03 -7.47 27.00
C ALA A 214 -4.89 -8.73 27.09
N SER A 215 -5.91 -8.85 26.22
CA SER A 215 -6.79 -10.04 26.10
C SER A 215 -6.18 -11.16 25.26
N GLY A 216 -4.92 -11.05 24.81
CA GLY A 216 -4.24 -12.09 24.05
C GLY A 216 -4.69 -12.21 22.60
N LYS A 217 -5.37 -11.21 22.03
CA LYS A 217 -5.82 -11.22 20.64
C LYS A 217 -4.65 -11.07 19.66
N ASN A 218 -4.72 -11.78 18.56
CA ASN A 218 -3.79 -11.64 17.44
C ASN A 218 -4.14 -10.39 16.62
N ILE A 219 -3.13 -9.54 16.35
CA ILE A 219 -3.30 -8.27 15.64
C ILE A 219 -2.43 -8.25 14.39
N MET A 220 -3.04 -7.98 13.24
CA MET A 220 -2.36 -7.80 11.96
C MET A 220 -2.32 -6.33 11.58
N PHE A 221 -1.16 -5.87 11.10
CA PHE A 221 -0.95 -4.50 10.62
C PHE A 221 -0.77 -4.52 9.10
N GLU A 222 -1.70 -3.91 8.41
CA GLU A 222 -1.74 -3.85 6.94
C GLU A 222 -1.14 -2.54 6.45
N ALA A 223 0.03 -2.63 5.81
CA ALA A 223 0.68 -1.50 5.16
C ALA A 223 0.09 -1.21 3.78
N GLN A 224 0.40 -0.04 3.26
CA GLN A 224 0.09 0.40 1.91
C GLN A 224 1.38 0.75 1.15
N LEU A 225 1.38 0.54 -0.17
CA LEU A 225 2.55 0.73 -1.03
C LEU A 225 3.73 -0.21 -0.67
N GLY A 226 4.96 0.22 -0.83
CA GLY A 226 6.16 -0.58 -0.57
C GLY A 226 7.37 0.29 -0.22
N SER A 227 8.49 -0.33 0.16
CA SER A 227 9.68 0.33 0.68
C SER A 227 10.23 1.41 -0.24
N LEU A 228 10.22 1.15 -1.56
CA LEU A 228 10.75 2.11 -2.54
C LEU A 228 9.85 3.33 -2.76
N ARG A 229 8.66 3.32 -2.19
CA ARG A 229 7.73 4.45 -2.14
C ARG A 229 7.64 5.09 -0.74
N ASP A 230 8.43 4.63 0.22
CA ASP A 230 8.51 5.24 1.55
C ASP A 230 9.07 6.65 1.48
N LEU A 231 8.59 7.54 2.35
CA LEU A 231 9.01 8.94 2.36
C LEU A 231 10.51 9.09 2.66
N ASP A 232 11.02 8.30 3.61
CA ASP A 232 12.38 8.42 4.14
C ASP A 232 13.37 7.48 3.44
N TYR A 233 12.92 6.28 3.06
CA TYR A 233 13.76 5.22 2.49
C TYR A 233 13.57 5.00 0.98
N GLY A 234 12.55 5.61 0.38
CA GLY A 234 12.20 5.39 -1.01
C GLY A 234 13.05 6.17 -2.01
N ILE A 235 12.63 6.09 -3.27
CA ILE A 235 13.29 6.75 -4.41
C ILE A 235 12.91 8.24 -4.50
N TYR A 236 13.15 9.01 -3.44
CA TYR A 236 12.81 10.42 -3.33
C TYR A 236 13.27 11.22 -4.55
N PRO A 237 12.43 12.15 -5.12
CA PRO A 237 11.14 12.61 -4.64
C PRO A 237 9.92 11.79 -5.15
N TYR A 238 10.13 10.68 -5.82
CA TYR A 238 9.06 9.84 -6.37
C TYR A 238 8.51 8.85 -5.33
N THR A 239 8.18 9.38 -4.15
CA THR A 239 7.66 8.63 -2.99
C THR A 239 6.21 8.99 -2.73
N THR A 240 5.54 8.23 -1.87
CA THR A 240 4.37 8.72 -1.15
C THR A 240 4.81 9.61 0.02
N SER A 241 3.90 10.40 0.57
CA SER A 241 4.20 11.29 1.70
C SER A 241 3.91 10.63 3.05
N SER A 242 3.92 9.30 3.10
CA SER A 242 3.74 8.53 4.34
C SER A 242 4.83 7.48 4.52
N ASN A 243 5.01 7.03 5.77
CA ASN A 243 5.96 5.97 6.09
C ASN A 243 5.30 4.61 5.84
N THR A 244 5.84 3.86 4.88
CA THR A 244 5.32 2.55 4.46
C THR A 244 5.95 1.38 5.21
N THR A 245 6.89 1.68 6.11
CA THR A 245 7.65 0.68 6.85
C THR A 245 6.84 0.05 7.98
N ALA A 246 7.15 -1.21 8.31
CA ALA A 246 6.61 -1.89 9.50
C ALA A 246 6.94 -1.14 10.81
N ALA A 247 8.09 -0.47 10.85
CA ALA A 247 8.53 0.35 11.98
C ALA A 247 7.56 1.51 12.32
N PHE A 248 6.72 1.95 11.37
CA PHE A 248 5.72 2.97 11.62
C PHE A 248 4.42 2.42 12.23
N ALA A 249 4.21 1.10 12.25
CA ALA A 249 2.98 0.49 12.77
C ALA A 249 2.67 0.88 14.23
N PRO A 250 3.62 0.95 15.18
CA PRO A 250 3.34 1.41 16.54
C PRO A 250 2.77 2.83 16.59
N ILE A 251 3.33 3.74 15.81
CA ILE A 251 2.93 5.15 15.77
C ILE A 251 1.60 5.28 15.04
N GLY A 252 1.52 4.72 13.84
CA GLY A 252 0.36 4.86 12.96
C GLY A 252 -0.90 4.16 13.46
N SER A 253 -0.77 3.10 14.27
CA SER A 253 -1.90 2.44 14.92
C SER A 253 -2.33 3.11 16.23
N GLY A 254 -1.43 3.87 16.87
CA GLY A 254 -1.61 4.39 18.23
C GLY A 254 -1.29 3.38 19.34
N LEU A 255 -0.69 2.24 19.02
CA LEU A 255 -0.30 1.20 19.97
C LEU A 255 1.21 1.27 20.22
N SER A 256 1.65 2.22 21.05
CA SER A 256 3.07 2.49 21.30
C SER A 256 3.84 1.32 21.95
N SER A 257 3.14 0.41 22.63
CA SER A 257 3.72 -0.81 23.23
C SER A 257 3.87 -1.97 22.24
N LEU A 258 3.51 -1.77 20.97
CA LEU A 258 3.55 -2.81 19.95
C LEU A 258 4.97 -3.34 19.74
N LYS A 259 5.08 -4.66 19.82
CA LYS A 259 6.21 -5.43 19.30
C LYS A 259 5.69 -6.35 18.22
N LEU A 260 6.29 -6.32 17.06
CA LEU A 260 5.95 -7.22 15.95
C LEU A 260 6.70 -8.53 16.15
N ASP A 261 5.96 -9.63 16.13
CA ASP A 261 6.51 -10.99 16.21
C ASP A 261 6.96 -11.47 14.84
N SER A 262 6.28 -11.00 13.77
CA SER A 262 6.64 -11.29 12.38
C SER A 262 6.36 -10.10 11.47
N ILE A 263 7.15 -9.98 10.41
CA ILE A 263 7.00 -9.01 9.33
C ILE A 263 7.03 -9.77 8.01
N VAL A 264 5.87 -9.95 7.41
CA VAL A 264 5.72 -10.64 6.12
C VAL A 264 5.88 -9.62 4.99
N GLY A 265 7.01 -9.70 4.31
CA GLY A 265 7.29 -8.90 3.12
C GLY A 265 6.63 -9.49 1.88
N ILE A 266 5.91 -8.69 1.12
CA ILE A 266 5.29 -9.15 -0.13
C ILE A 266 6.14 -8.73 -1.30
N VAL A 267 6.53 -9.71 -2.13
CA VAL A 267 7.35 -9.57 -3.33
C VAL A 267 6.65 -10.23 -4.50
N LYS A 268 6.65 -9.61 -5.68
CA LYS A 268 6.24 -10.30 -6.93
C LYS A 268 7.42 -11.09 -7.50
N ALA A 269 7.14 -12.16 -8.22
CA ALA A 269 8.14 -12.90 -8.98
C ALA A 269 8.78 -12.09 -10.14
N TYR A 270 8.30 -10.88 -10.39
CA TYR A 270 8.84 -9.89 -11.32
C TYR A 270 8.57 -8.48 -10.75
N SER A 271 9.15 -7.43 -11.33
CA SER A 271 8.99 -6.07 -10.82
C SER A 271 7.91 -5.31 -11.55
N THR A 272 7.15 -4.49 -10.79
CA THR A 272 6.22 -3.50 -11.36
C THR A 272 6.33 -2.17 -10.64
N CYS A 273 6.09 -1.09 -11.37
CA CYS A 273 6.12 0.26 -10.83
C CYS A 273 4.95 1.08 -11.38
N VAL A 274 4.28 1.82 -10.51
CA VAL A 274 3.26 2.83 -10.87
C VAL A 274 3.82 4.20 -10.53
N GLY A 275 3.56 5.20 -11.39
CA GLY A 275 4.08 6.56 -11.24
C GLY A 275 5.46 6.74 -11.85
N GLU A 276 6.00 7.94 -11.65
CA GLU A 276 7.27 8.37 -12.24
C GLU A 276 8.48 7.93 -11.38
N GLY A 277 9.66 8.27 -11.84
CA GLY A 277 10.92 7.99 -11.17
C GLY A 277 11.71 6.82 -11.77
N PRO A 278 12.95 6.62 -11.32
CA PRO A 278 13.82 5.58 -11.84
C PRO A 278 13.27 4.17 -11.53
N PHE A 279 13.29 3.33 -12.55
CA PHE A 279 12.99 1.91 -12.47
C PHE A 279 14.05 1.19 -13.30
N VAL A 280 15.17 0.82 -12.66
CA VAL A 280 16.42 0.42 -13.31
C VAL A 280 16.24 -0.74 -14.29
N CYS A 281 15.44 -1.73 -13.94
CA CYS A 281 15.21 -2.90 -14.76
C CYS A 281 13.94 -2.83 -15.62
N GLU A 282 13.44 -1.62 -15.95
CA GLU A 282 12.24 -1.46 -16.78
C GLU A 282 12.39 -2.08 -18.16
N MET A 283 11.40 -2.87 -18.55
CA MET A 283 11.28 -3.48 -19.87
C MET A 283 10.41 -2.63 -20.80
N PHE A 284 10.73 -2.70 -22.08
CA PHE A 284 9.99 -2.00 -23.14
C PHE A 284 9.63 -2.94 -24.29
N GLY A 285 8.76 -2.48 -25.19
CA GLY A 285 8.38 -3.23 -26.38
C GLY A 285 7.50 -4.45 -26.11
N GLU A 286 7.58 -5.45 -26.98
CA GLU A 286 6.70 -6.61 -27.00
C GLU A 286 6.84 -7.51 -25.76
N GLU A 287 8.05 -7.68 -25.24
CA GLU A 287 8.28 -8.49 -24.03
C GLU A 287 7.61 -7.87 -22.81
N ALA A 288 7.69 -6.54 -22.67
CA ALA A 288 7.00 -5.82 -21.61
C ALA A 288 5.47 -5.95 -21.74
N GLU A 289 4.95 -5.91 -22.96
CA GLU A 289 3.51 -6.04 -23.20
C GLU A 289 3.02 -7.47 -22.89
N LYS A 290 3.78 -8.50 -23.29
CA LYS A 290 3.48 -9.89 -22.92
C LYS A 290 3.43 -10.08 -21.41
N LEU A 291 4.40 -9.52 -20.67
CA LEU A 291 4.41 -9.60 -19.21
C LEU A 291 3.22 -8.85 -18.58
N ARG A 292 2.88 -7.65 -19.10
CA ARG A 292 1.68 -6.91 -18.65
C ARG A 292 0.39 -7.70 -18.84
N GLN A 293 0.22 -8.29 -20.01
CA GLN A 293 -0.99 -9.09 -20.32
C GLN A 293 -1.06 -10.34 -19.44
N ALA A 294 0.03 -11.10 -19.34
CA ALA A 294 0.10 -12.30 -18.51
C ALA A 294 -0.18 -11.99 -17.03
N GLY A 295 0.38 -10.90 -16.53
CA GLY A 295 0.23 -10.47 -15.13
C GLY A 295 -1.03 -9.63 -14.87
N ALA A 296 -1.81 -9.28 -15.89
CA ALA A 296 -2.91 -8.30 -15.81
C ALA A 296 -2.47 -6.99 -15.12
N GLU A 297 -1.29 -6.47 -15.52
CA GLU A 297 -0.66 -5.32 -14.89
C GLU A 297 -1.20 -3.99 -15.42
N TYR A 298 -2.45 -3.72 -15.04
CA TYR A 298 -3.19 -2.48 -15.34
C TYR A 298 -3.80 -1.91 -14.06
N GLY A 299 -3.90 -0.58 -13.99
CA GLY A 299 -4.50 0.09 -12.85
C GLY A 299 -5.98 -0.25 -12.67
N ALA A 300 -6.40 -0.67 -11.49
CA ALA A 300 -7.76 -1.14 -11.25
C ALA A 300 -8.87 -0.10 -11.56
N LYS A 301 -8.61 1.19 -11.31
CA LYS A 301 -9.54 2.29 -11.62
C LYS A 301 -9.34 2.89 -13.00
N THR A 302 -8.09 3.04 -13.41
CA THR A 302 -7.73 3.86 -14.59
C THR A 302 -7.46 3.05 -15.84
N GLY A 303 -7.27 1.72 -15.72
CA GLY A 303 -6.79 0.87 -16.81
C GLY A 303 -5.37 1.22 -17.30
N ARG A 304 -4.67 2.17 -16.65
CA ARG A 304 -3.32 2.60 -17.06
C ARG A 304 -2.35 1.42 -16.97
N PRO A 305 -1.57 1.13 -18.02
CA PRO A 305 -0.59 0.07 -17.99
C PRO A 305 0.49 0.39 -16.96
N ARG A 306 0.85 -0.60 -16.15
CA ARG A 306 1.98 -0.52 -15.22
C ARG A 306 3.28 -0.67 -15.97
N ARG A 307 4.34 -0.02 -15.47
CA ARG A 307 5.71 -0.28 -15.85
C ARG A 307 6.09 -1.65 -15.31
N VAL A 308 6.74 -2.48 -16.10
CA VAL A 308 7.09 -3.87 -15.75
C VAL A 308 8.57 -4.12 -16.03
N GLY A 309 9.16 -5.08 -15.36
CA GLY A 309 10.54 -5.51 -15.56
C GLY A 309 10.81 -6.85 -14.89
N PRO A 310 11.99 -7.45 -15.10
CA PRO A 310 12.42 -8.63 -14.37
C PRO A 310 12.44 -8.36 -12.87
N LEU A 311 12.48 -9.43 -12.08
CA LEU A 311 12.73 -9.29 -10.66
C LEU A 311 14.07 -8.58 -10.44
N ASP A 312 14.05 -7.55 -9.60
CA ASP A 312 15.21 -6.75 -9.23
C ASP A 312 15.70 -7.18 -7.84
N ILE A 313 16.75 -7.99 -7.80
CA ILE A 313 17.32 -8.50 -6.54
C ILE A 313 17.91 -7.37 -5.71
N VAL A 314 18.58 -6.39 -6.34
CA VAL A 314 19.20 -5.26 -5.63
C VAL A 314 18.14 -4.44 -4.89
N ALA A 315 17.09 -4.06 -5.61
CA ALA A 315 15.96 -3.30 -5.05
C ALA A 315 15.19 -4.13 -4.01
N THR A 316 14.98 -5.42 -4.26
CA THR A 316 14.23 -6.30 -3.35
C THR A 316 14.99 -6.54 -2.05
N ARG A 317 16.29 -6.82 -2.10
CA ARG A 317 17.16 -6.96 -0.91
C ARG A 317 17.13 -5.69 -0.07
N TYR A 318 17.27 -4.52 -0.70
CA TYR A 318 17.16 -3.24 0.00
C TYR A 318 15.81 -3.09 0.69
N GLY A 319 14.71 -3.38 -0.01
CA GLY A 319 13.37 -3.31 0.56
C GLY A 319 13.16 -4.26 1.74
N VAL A 320 13.70 -5.49 1.67
CA VAL A 320 13.70 -6.47 2.78
C VAL A 320 14.40 -5.92 4.00
N GLN A 321 15.58 -5.30 3.82
CA GLN A 321 16.34 -4.68 4.90
C GLN A 321 15.60 -3.49 5.53
N VAL A 322 15.03 -2.60 4.71
CA VAL A 322 14.23 -1.44 5.17
C VAL A 322 13.03 -1.86 5.99
N GLN A 323 12.36 -2.94 5.59
CA GLN A 323 11.20 -3.47 6.31
C GLN A 323 11.59 -4.32 7.52
N ALA A 324 12.85 -4.74 7.64
CA ALA A 324 13.29 -5.75 8.60
C ALA A 324 12.42 -7.03 8.51
N SER A 325 12.13 -7.48 7.29
CA SER A 325 11.23 -8.62 7.05
C SER A 325 11.78 -9.90 7.65
N THR A 326 10.92 -10.66 8.31
CA THR A 326 11.26 -11.95 8.91
C THR A 326 10.95 -13.13 7.98
N GLU A 327 9.99 -12.92 7.08
CA GLU A 327 9.56 -13.90 6.08
C GLU A 327 8.96 -13.20 4.85
N ILE A 328 8.97 -13.87 3.72
CA ILE A 328 8.50 -13.35 2.43
C ILE A 328 7.30 -14.17 1.91
N ALA A 329 6.35 -13.45 1.30
CA ALA A 329 5.38 -14.04 0.41
C ALA A 329 5.71 -13.62 -1.04
N LEU A 330 6.15 -14.60 -1.82
CA LEU A 330 6.42 -14.42 -3.25
C LEU A 330 5.12 -14.61 -4.02
N THR A 331 4.66 -13.58 -4.71
CA THR A 331 3.39 -13.59 -5.43
C THR A 331 3.59 -13.68 -6.94
N LYS A 332 2.54 -14.16 -7.66
CA LYS A 332 2.49 -14.17 -9.12
C LYS A 332 3.60 -15.01 -9.80
N LEU A 333 4.01 -16.11 -9.17
CA LEU A 333 4.96 -17.03 -9.79
C LEU A 333 4.37 -17.68 -11.06
N ASP A 334 3.08 -17.97 -11.07
CA ASP A 334 2.29 -18.47 -12.18
C ASP A 334 2.39 -17.62 -13.45
N VAL A 335 2.51 -16.31 -13.30
CA VAL A 335 2.59 -15.36 -14.42
C VAL A 335 3.80 -15.62 -15.32
N LEU A 336 4.89 -16.14 -14.78
CA LEU A 336 6.11 -16.42 -15.54
C LEU A 336 6.06 -17.78 -16.28
N GLY A 337 4.97 -18.54 -16.14
CA GLY A 337 4.83 -19.89 -16.71
C GLY A 337 4.91 -19.99 -18.23
N TYR A 338 4.82 -18.87 -18.96
CA TYR A 338 4.96 -18.83 -20.42
C TYR A 338 6.42 -18.62 -20.88
N MET A 339 7.33 -18.33 -19.96
CA MET A 339 8.71 -17.99 -20.30
C MET A 339 9.59 -19.25 -20.35
N GLU A 340 10.36 -19.38 -21.44
CA GLU A 340 11.41 -20.40 -21.54
C GLU A 340 12.68 -19.96 -20.79
N SER A 341 12.91 -18.66 -20.69
CA SER A 341 14.06 -18.06 -20.04
C SER A 341 13.65 -16.80 -19.29
N ILE A 342 13.86 -16.79 -17.98
CA ILE A 342 13.41 -15.72 -17.07
C ILE A 342 14.61 -14.83 -16.74
N PRO A 343 14.58 -13.53 -17.12
CA PRO A 343 15.61 -12.59 -16.73
C PRO A 343 15.43 -12.18 -15.26
N VAL A 344 16.55 -11.97 -14.56
CA VAL A 344 16.64 -11.45 -13.19
C VAL A 344 17.73 -10.38 -13.15
N CYS A 345 17.44 -9.23 -12.58
CA CYS A 345 18.43 -8.19 -12.34
C CYS A 345 19.17 -8.50 -11.04
N THR A 346 20.41 -8.95 -11.17
CA THR A 346 21.27 -9.43 -10.06
C THR A 346 22.16 -8.33 -9.49
N HIS A 347 22.60 -7.40 -10.34
CA HIS A 347 23.47 -6.30 -9.99
C HIS A 347 23.09 -5.04 -10.80
N TYR A 348 23.64 -3.92 -10.38
CA TYR A 348 23.65 -2.70 -11.19
C TYR A 348 25.06 -2.38 -11.63
N GLU A 349 25.20 -1.84 -12.85
CA GLU A 349 26.40 -1.15 -13.30
C GLU A 349 26.20 0.35 -13.08
N LEU A 350 27.10 0.97 -12.33
CA LEU A 350 27.13 2.40 -12.05
C LEU A 350 28.54 2.95 -12.28
N ASP A 351 28.68 3.89 -13.20
CA ASP A 351 29.97 4.51 -13.58
C ASP A 351 31.07 3.46 -13.90
N GLY A 352 30.68 2.38 -14.61
CA GLY A 352 31.57 1.27 -15.01
C GLY A 352 31.93 0.29 -13.89
N LYS A 353 31.29 0.38 -12.74
CA LYS A 353 31.50 -0.55 -11.61
C LYS A 353 30.22 -1.33 -11.31
N MET A 354 30.39 -2.62 -11.05
CA MET A 354 29.33 -3.47 -10.58
C MET A 354 29.02 -3.22 -9.10
N THR A 355 27.74 -3.15 -8.74
CA THR A 355 27.28 -3.04 -7.36
C THR A 355 26.03 -3.88 -7.13
N ASP A 356 25.93 -4.49 -5.96
CA ASP A 356 24.76 -5.18 -5.42
C ASP A 356 24.08 -4.37 -4.33
N SER A 357 24.59 -3.17 -4.04
CA SER A 357 24.01 -2.22 -3.10
C SER A 357 23.07 -1.26 -3.82
N PHE A 358 21.90 -1.01 -3.24
CA PHE A 358 20.91 -0.08 -3.77
C PHE A 358 21.44 1.36 -3.67
N PRO A 359 21.64 2.07 -4.82
CA PRO A 359 22.25 3.38 -4.81
C PRO A 359 21.32 4.47 -4.25
N PHE A 360 21.91 5.58 -3.84
CA PHE A 360 21.14 6.78 -3.49
C PHE A 360 20.26 7.23 -4.69
N PRO A 361 19.04 7.75 -4.47
CA PRO A 361 18.05 8.01 -5.54
C PRO A 361 18.57 8.80 -6.73
N THR A 362 19.43 9.80 -6.52
CA THR A 362 20.04 10.59 -7.61
C THR A 362 20.89 9.76 -8.57
N LEU A 363 21.47 8.67 -8.08
CA LEU A 363 22.33 7.79 -8.88
C LEU A 363 21.54 6.71 -9.61
N LEU A 364 20.33 6.37 -9.14
CA LEU A 364 19.49 5.34 -9.76
C LEU A 364 19.17 5.61 -11.24
N ALA A 365 19.01 6.88 -11.61
CA ALA A 365 18.75 7.26 -13.01
C ALA A 365 19.94 6.96 -13.95
N LYS A 366 21.14 6.75 -13.38
CA LYS A 366 22.37 6.42 -14.14
C LYS A 366 22.68 4.92 -14.10
N ALA A 367 22.06 4.20 -13.19
CA ALA A 367 22.30 2.76 -13.01
C ALA A 367 21.75 1.97 -14.22
N ARG A 368 22.49 0.95 -14.61
CA ARG A 368 22.09 -0.01 -15.64
C ARG A 368 21.90 -1.38 -15.03
N PRO A 369 20.84 -2.12 -15.41
CA PRO A 369 20.61 -3.46 -14.88
C PRO A 369 21.61 -4.45 -15.48
N VAL A 370 22.14 -5.34 -14.66
CA VAL A 370 22.90 -6.52 -15.11
C VAL A 370 21.99 -7.70 -14.92
N LEU A 371 21.69 -8.37 -16.03
CA LEU A 371 20.69 -9.44 -16.08
C LEU A 371 21.38 -10.79 -16.20
N GLU A 372 20.94 -11.71 -15.34
CA GLU A 372 21.17 -13.15 -15.48
C GLU A 372 19.88 -13.82 -15.96
N ARG A 373 20.03 -14.96 -16.67
CA ARG A 373 18.88 -15.69 -17.19
C ARG A 373 18.77 -17.05 -16.53
N PHE A 374 17.56 -17.34 -16.06
CA PHE A 374 17.19 -18.59 -15.42
C PHE A 374 16.34 -19.43 -16.38
N GLU A 375 16.44 -20.74 -16.29
CA GLU A 375 15.56 -21.66 -17.00
C GLU A 375 14.13 -21.46 -16.52
N GLY A 376 13.21 -21.20 -17.46
CA GLY A 376 11.78 -21.13 -17.19
C GLY A 376 11.18 -22.53 -17.04
N TRP A 377 9.94 -22.57 -16.53
CA TRP A 377 9.22 -23.85 -16.40
C TRP A 377 8.23 -24.10 -17.54
N ASN A 378 7.93 -23.12 -18.35
CA ASN A 378 7.10 -23.21 -19.56
C ASN A 378 5.86 -24.12 -19.42
N CYS A 379 5.18 -24.03 -18.29
CA CYS A 379 3.96 -24.78 -18.01
C CYS A 379 3.07 -24.03 -17.00
N ASP A 380 1.80 -24.41 -16.94
CA ASP A 380 0.86 -23.92 -15.94
C ASP A 380 1.14 -24.60 -14.58
N ILE A 381 1.35 -23.77 -13.55
CA ILE A 381 1.58 -24.19 -12.17
C ILE A 381 0.41 -23.81 -11.25
N SER A 382 -0.67 -23.23 -11.76
CA SER A 382 -1.78 -22.69 -10.96
C SER A 382 -2.50 -23.73 -10.12
N GLY A 383 -2.49 -25.00 -10.53
CA GLY A 383 -3.07 -26.14 -9.83
C GLY A 383 -2.18 -26.74 -8.73
N ILE A 384 -0.92 -26.33 -8.62
CA ILE A 384 0.04 -26.92 -7.68
C ILE A 384 -0.20 -26.37 -6.26
N ARG A 385 -0.14 -27.25 -5.26
CA ARG A 385 -0.36 -26.90 -3.84
C ARG A 385 0.76 -27.36 -2.90
N LYS A 386 1.74 -28.11 -3.42
CA LYS A 386 2.89 -28.60 -2.65
C LYS A 386 4.18 -28.14 -3.30
N TRP A 387 5.17 -27.84 -2.47
CA TRP A 387 6.47 -27.37 -2.92
C TRP A 387 7.18 -28.40 -3.82
N GLU A 388 7.08 -29.67 -3.45
CA GLU A 388 7.74 -30.79 -4.14
C GLU A 388 7.19 -31.00 -5.55
N ASP A 389 5.93 -30.63 -5.79
CA ASP A 389 5.24 -30.79 -7.08
C ASP A 389 5.58 -29.67 -8.08
N LEU A 390 6.20 -28.57 -7.61
CA LEU A 390 6.68 -27.51 -8.52
C LEU A 390 7.78 -28.03 -9.44
N PRO A 391 7.82 -27.57 -10.72
CA PRO A 391 8.95 -27.81 -11.60
C PRO A 391 10.28 -27.44 -10.94
N GLN A 392 11.33 -28.22 -11.22
CA GLN A 392 12.65 -27.97 -10.62
C GLN A 392 13.17 -26.56 -10.92
N SER A 393 12.97 -26.08 -12.16
CA SER A 393 13.35 -24.71 -12.54
C SER A 393 12.60 -23.64 -11.72
N ALA A 394 11.31 -23.84 -11.43
CA ALA A 394 10.56 -22.93 -10.58
C ALA A 394 11.08 -22.95 -9.12
N ARG A 395 11.39 -24.13 -8.58
CA ARG A 395 12.01 -24.24 -7.25
C ARG A 395 13.38 -23.57 -7.21
N ASN A 396 14.21 -23.78 -8.22
CA ASN A 396 15.53 -23.14 -8.34
C ASN A 396 15.41 -21.62 -8.36
N TYR A 397 14.42 -21.09 -9.11
CA TYR A 397 14.16 -19.66 -9.18
C TYR A 397 13.79 -19.08 -7.79
N VAL A 398 12.86 -19.72 -7.09
CA VAL A 398 12.43 -19.28 -5.75
C VAL A 398 13.58 -19.37 -4.74
N THR A 399 14.35 -20.46 -4.76
CA THR A 399 15.51 -20.65 -3.86
C THR A 399 16.59 -19.61 -4.13
N TYR A 400 16.88 -19.32 -5.40
CA TYR A 400 17.82 -18.26 -5.77
C TYR A 400 17.42 -16.91 -5.21
N ILE A 401 16.12 -16.54 -5.34
CA ILE A 401 15.61 -15.28 -4.79
C ILE A 401 15.82 -15.27 -3.28
N GLU A 402 15.37 -16.31 -2.57
CA GLU A 402 15.49 -16.45 -1.12
C GLU A 402 16.91 -16.21 -0.61
N GLU A 403 17.89 -16.88 -1.24
CA GLU A 403 19.30 -16.78 -0.89
C GLU A 403 19.85 -15.35 -1.11
N HIS A 404 19.46 -14.70 -2.22
CA HIS A 404 20.05 -13.42 -2.61
C HIS A 404 19.36 -12.21 -1.96
N ILE A 405 18.11 -12.33 -1.54
CA ILE A 405 17.46 -11.29 -0.74
C ILE A 405 17.72 -11.44 0.77
N GLY A 406 18.23 -12.60 1.20
CA GLY A 406 18.60 -12.90 2.59
C GLY A 406 17.41 -13.01 3.54
N CYS A 407 16.25 -13.47 3.06
CA CYS A 407 15.03 -13.62 3.86
C CYS A 407 14.24 -14.84 3.39
N PRO A 408 13.77 -15.73 4.29
CA PRO A 408 13.08 -16.96 3.90
C PRO A 408 11.76 -16.67 3.18
N ILE A 409 11.54 -17.37 2.06
CA ILE A 409 10.27 -17.32 1.31
C ILE A 409 9.37 -18.42 1.86
N LYS A 410 8.45 -18.07 2.71
CA LYS A 410 7.51 -18.98 3.37
C LYS A 410 6.26 -19.24 2.54
N TYR A 411 5.79 -18.26 1.80
CA TYR A 411 4.57 -18.36 1.00
C TYR A 411 4.89 -18.16 -0.48
N VAL A 412 4.44 -19.07 -1.32
CA VAL A 412 4.62 -19.00 -2.79
C VAL A 412 3.24 -19.03 -3.46
N SER A 413 2.83 -17.91 -4.06
CA SER A 413 1.55 -17.83 -4.75
C SER A 413 1.69 -18.29 -6.20
N VAL A 414 0.85 -19.23 -6.59
CA VAL A 414 0.81 -19.87 -7.90
C VAL A 414 -0.46 -19.58 -8.70
N GLY A 415 -1.27 -18.62 -8.26
CA GLY A 415 -2.50 -18.19 -8.94
C GLY A 415 -3.20 -17.09 -8.17
N PRO A 416 -4.30 -16.51 -8.72
CA PRO A 416 -5.04 -15.40 -8.11
C PRO A 416 -5.98 -15.83 -6.97
N GLU A 417 -6.39 -17.09 -6.92
CA GLU A 417 -7.34 -17.63 -5.96
C GLU A 417 -6.76 -17.64 -4.54
N ARG A 418 -7.63 -17.56 -3.52
CA ARG A 418 -7.21 -17.56 -2.10
C ARG A 418 -6.35 -18.78 -1.76
N ASP A 419 -6.73 -19.95 -2.23
CA ASP A 419 -6.07 -21.24 -1.98
C ASP A 419 -4.89 -21.55 -2.92
N SER A 420 -4.64 -20.68 -3.94
CA SER A 420 -3.53 -20.85 -4.88
C SER A 420 -2.21 -20.39 -4.27
N ILE A 421 -1.85 -21.03 -3.15
CA ILE A 421 -0.65 -20.73 -2.38
C ILE A 421 -0.01 -22.00 -1.85
N ILE A 422 1.31 -22.02 -1.86
CA ILE A 422 2.15 -23.07 -1.27
C ILE A 422 2.80 -22.48 -0.02
N ILE A 423 2.70 -23.17 1.10
CA ILE A 423 3.38 -22.84 2.36
C ILE A 423 4.58 -23.77 2.51
N ARG A 424 5.76 -23.18 2.69
CA ARG A 424 7.04 -23.89 2.85
C ARG A 424 7.41 -24.06 4.32
#